data_1cbf09c4958da0ab5196d581419e8d29
#
_entry.id   1cbf09c4958da0ab5196d581419e8d29
#
_cell.length_a   1.000
_cell.length_b   1.000
_cell.length_c   1.000
_cell.angle_alpha   90.00
_cell.angle_beta   90.00
_cell.angle_gamma   90.00
#
_symmetry.space_group_name_H-M   'P 1'
#
loop_
_entity.id
_entity.type
_entity.pdbx_description
1 polymer ?
#
loop_
_entity_poly.entity_id
_entity_poly.type
_entity_poly.pdbx_seq_one_letter_code
_entity_poly.pdbx_strand_id
1 'polypeptide(L)'
;MLNRAVGLGSDVPATEEDVDAVIQALAGTTFYVAVLPGALPPDLPAWLEARGLEPGWGWMTFRRGVGDLPAARTELRVAEVRSPEQAEAFARVVCNGYGLPEALEPVVARAPEAGWLCWLALDGDEPASAAGLFVADGAGYLGFAATMPQHRGKGAQSTLLAERIRRAAELGCDVVITETGELRDDLPSNSYRNILRSGFEEVAVTANWLGRS
;
A
#
# COMPACT_ATOMS: atom_id res chain seq x y z
N MET A 1 5.77 9.64 -1.38
CA MET A 1 5.61 8.29 -1.97
C MET A 1 4.57 8.21 -3.10
N LEU A 2 3.91 9.30 -3.47
CA LEU A 2 2.92 9.29 -4.56
C LEU A 2 3.57 9.42 -5.94
N ASN A 3 4.72 10.10 -6.03
CA ASN A 3 5.49 10.20 -7.27
C ASN A 3 6.37 8.95 -7.42
N ARG A 4 5.86 7.92 -8.06
CA ARG A 4 6.53 6.63 -8.19
C ARG A 4 6.31 6.03 -9.57
N ALA A 5 7.38 5.67 -10.25
CA ALA A 5 7.32 4.80 -11.42
C ALA A 5 7.40 3.35 -10.97
N VAL A 6 6.55 2.50 -11.52
CA VAL A 6 6.48 1.06 -11.22
C VAL A 6 6.36 0.29 -12.53
N GLY A 7 6.95 -0.91 -12.59
CA GLY A 7 6.83 -1.81 -13.73
C GLY A 7 7.92 -1.67 -14.79
N LEU A 8 8.88 -0.78 -14.59
CA LEU A 8 10.01 -0.65 -15.51
C LEU A 8 10.80 -1.97 -15.57
N GLY A 9 10.93 -2.54 -16.78
CA GLY A 9 11.61 -3.81 -16.99
C GLY A 9 10.83 -5.07 -16.55
N SER A 10 9.53 -4.96 -16.21
CA SER A 10 8.75 -6.10 -15.72
C SER A 10 8.19 -6.98 -16.83
N ASP A 11 7.53 -6.40 -17.82
CA ASP A 11 6.89 -7.15 -18.91
C ASP A 11 7.81 -7.26 -20.13
N VAL A 12 8.57 -6.22 -20.39
CA VAL A 12 9.59 -6.15 -21.44
C VAL A 12 10.88 -5.61 -20.84
N PRO A 13 12.07 -6.01 -21.34
CA PRO A 13 13.32 -5.41 -20.90
C PRO A 13 13.31 -3.90 -21.08
N ALA A 14 13.66 -3.17 -20.02
CA ALA A 14 13.81 -1.72 -20.10
C ALA A 14 15.03 -1.34 -20.94
N THR A 15 14.99 -0.16 -21.52
CA THR A 15 16.12 0.50 -22.16
C THR A 15 16.62 1.67 -21.34
N GLU A 16 17.81 2.17 -21.63
CA GLU A 16 18.30 3.40 -21.01
C GLU A 16 17.42 4.62 -21.36
N GLU A 17 16.83 4.63 -22.55
CA GLU A 17 15.89 5.67 -22.99
C GLU A 17 14.61 5.65 -22.15
N ASP A 18 14.10 4.47 -21.75
CA ASP A 18 12.95 4.36 -20.85
C ASP A 18 13.27 4.92 -19.46
N VAL A 19 14.47 4.67 -18.94
CA VAL A 19 14.96 5.24 -17.69
C VAL A 19 14.99 6.76 -17.77
N ASP A 20 15.56 7.31 -18.85
CA ASP A 20 15.64 8.76 -19.07
C ASP A 20 14.24 9.39 -19.16
N ALA A 21 13.31 8.74 -19.88
CA ALA A 21 11.93 9.19 -20.03
C ALA A 21 11.20 9.23 -18.67
N VAL A 22 11.37 8.20 -17.84
CA VAL A 22 10.80 8.15 -16.48
C VAL A 22 11.33 9.28 -15.60
N ILE A 23 12.65 9.49 -15.60
CA ILE A 23 13.28 10.56 -14.82
C ILE A 23 12.79 11.92 -15.30
N GLN A 24 12.71 12.14 -16.60
CA GLN A 24 12.21 13.39 -17.17
C GLN A 24 10.74 13.66 -16.80
N ALA A 25 9.89 12.63 -16.84
CA ALA A 25 8.47 12.74 -16.50
C ALA A 25 8.23 13.10 -15.03
N LEU A 26 9.15 12.74 -14.13
CA LEU A 26 9.07 12.98 -12.69
C LEU A 26 9.96 14.14 -12.22
N ALA A 27 10.65 14.81 -13.15
CA ALA A 27 11.53 15.95 -12.84
C ALA A 27 10.76 17.09 -12.12
N GLY A 28 11.46 17.84 -11.28
CA GLY A 28 10.86 18.92 -10.47
C GLY A 28 10.21 18.44 -9.17
N THR A 29 10.28 17.13 -8.88
CA THR A 29 9.72 16.54 -7.65
C THR A 29 10.69 15.53 -7.04
N THR A 30 10.50 15.20 -5.77
CA THR A 30 11.10 14.00 -5.19
C THR A 30 10.28 12.80 -5.63
N PHE A 31 10.91 11.79 -6.20
CA PHE A 31 10.24 10.62 -6.75
C PHE A 31 10.99 9.31 -6.46
N TYR A 32 10.32 8.21 -6.73
CA TYR A 32 10.92 6.88 -6.65
C TYR A 32 10.74 6.12 -7.96
N VAL A 33 11.76 5.35 -8.33
CA VAL A 33 11.66 4.29 -9.34
C VAL A 33 11.68 2.95 -8.62
N ALA A 34 10.59 2.21 -8.74
CA ALA A 34 10.45 0.89 -8.13
C ALA A 34 10.99 -0.17 -9.11
N VAL A 35 12.03 -0.87 -8.70
CA VAL A 35 12.59 -2.00 -9.43
C VAL A 35 12.08 -3.29 -8.79
N LEU A 36 11.18 -3.98 -9.50
CA LEU A 36 10.64 -5.25 -9.03
C LEU A 36 11.69 -6.37 -9.13
N PRO A 37 11.60 -7.40 -8.29
CA PRO A 37 12.43 -8.59 -8.44
C PRO A 37 12.27 -9.21 -9.83
N GLY A 38 13.39 -9.47 -10.49
CA GLY A 38 13.39 -10.02 -11.84
C GLY A 38 13.19 -9.01 -12.96
N ALA A 39 13.15 -7.71 -12.67
CA ALA A 39 13.15 -6.67 -13.71
C ALA A 39 14.37 -6.80 -14.61
N LEU A 40 14.15 -6.60 -15.92
CA LEU A 40 15.16 -6.72 -16.96
C LEU A 40 15.48 -5.36 -17.59
N PRO A 41 16.72 -5.13 -18.02
CA PRO A 41 17.89 -6.02 -17.82
C PRO A 41 18.41 -5.96 -16.37
N PRO A 42 19.27 -6.91 -15.97
CA PRO A 42 19.88 -6.90 -14.64
C PRO A 42 20.68 -5.63 -14.31
N ASP A 43 21.12 -4.91 -15.36
CA ASP A 43 21.88 -3.66 -15.24
C ASP A 43 21.00 -2.43 -14.91
N LEU A 44 19.67 -2.58 -14.88
CA LEU A 44 18.74 -1.49 -14.59
C LEU A 44 19.08 -0.71 -13.30
N PRO A 45 19.45 -1.34 -12.17
CA PRO A 45 19.92 -0.63 -10.97
C PRO A 45 21.16 0.25 -11.24
N ALA A 46 22.12 -0.23 -11.98
CA ALA A 46 23.33 0.52 -12.32
C ALA A 46 23.02 1.74 -13.22
N TRP A 47 22.05 1.61 -14.12
CA TRP A 47 21.60 2.75 -14.94
C TRP A 47 20.92 3.85 -14.12
N LEU A 48 20.15 3.46 -13.09
CA LEU A 48 19.54 4.42 -12.17
C LEU A 48 20.60 5.15 -11.33
N GLU A 49 21.60 4.41 -10.82
CA GLU A 49 22.71 4.97 -10.06
C GLU A 49 23.55 5.92 -10.90
N ALA A 50 23.88 5.56 -12.14
CA ALA A 50 24.60 6.40 -13.08
C ALA A 50 23.90 7.75 -13.37
N ARG A 51 22.59 7.82 -13.19
CA ARG A 51 21.76 9.02 -13.33
C ARG A 51 21.52 9.74 -12.01
N GLY A 52 22.24 9.36 -10.95
CA GLY A 52 22.24 10.02 -9.65
C GLY A 52 21.04 9.63 -8.75
N LEU A 53 20.32 8.55 -9.07
CA LEU A 53 19.35 8.02 -8.13
C LEU A 53 20.06 7.21 -7.03
N GLU A 54 19.55 7.30 -5.83
CA GLU A 54 20.11 6.63 -4.65
C GLU A 54 19.21 5.45 -4.22
N PRO A 55 19.78 4.32 -3.74
CA PRO A 55 19.00 3.27 -3.12
C PRO A 55 18.17 3.83 -1.95
N GLY A 56 16.87 3.65 -2.01
CA GLY A 56 15.92 4.05 -1.00
C GLY A 56 15.43 2.87 -0.17
N TRP A 57 14.43 3.11 0.67
CA TRP A 57 13.81 2.08 1.49
C TRP A 57 12.95 1.14 0.63
N GLY A 58 13.24 -0.17 0.70
CA GLY A 58 12.51 -1.19 -0.04
C GLY A 58 11.10 -1.44 0.51
N TRP A 59 10.27 -2.05 -0.31
CA TRP A 59 8.92 -2.47 0.07
C TRP A 59 8.83 -4.00 -0.02
N MET A 60 8.50 -4.62 1.12
CA MET A 60 8.19 -6.04 1.18
C MET A 60 6.77 -6.28 0.70
N THR A 61 6.63 -7.14 -0.29
CA THR A 61 5.35 -7.68 -0.75
C THR A 61 5.03 -8.96 0.03
N PHE A 62 3.81 -9.05 0.52
CA PHE A 62 3.28 -10.20 1.24
C PHE A 62 2.09 -10.79 0.50
N ARG A 63 1.93 -12.10 0.60
CA ARG A 63 0.75 -12.79 0.06
C ARG A 63 0.20 -13.80 1.06
N ARG A 64 -1.08 -14.13 0.91
CA ARG A 64 -1.72 -15.29 1.54
C ARG A 64 -2.94 -15.72 0.72
N GLY A 65 -3.37 -16.97 0.89
CA GLY A 65 -4.69 -17.41 0.44
C GLY A 65 -5.82 -16.74 1.23
N VAL A 66 -7.04 -16.76 0.70
CA VAL A 66 -8.22 -16.15 1.32
C VAL A 66 -8.91 -17.05 2.37
N GLY A 67 -8.49 -18.31 2.49
CA GLY A 67 -8.97 -19.24 3.54
C GLY A 67 -8.51 -18.81 4.95
N ASP A 68 -9.06 -19.46 5.99
CA ASP A 68 -8.68 -19.35 7.40
C ASP A 68 -8.47 -17.90 7.88
N LEU A 69 -9.59 -17.20 8.04
CA LEU A 69 -9.55 -15.78 8.45
C LEU A 69 -8.74 -15.58 9.74
N PRO A 70 -7.86 -14.59 9.80
CA PRO A 70 -7.10 -14.31 11.01
C PRO A 70 -8.03 -13.91 12.15
N ALA A 71 -7.72 -14.37 13.37
CA ALA A 71 -8.46 -13.95 14.54
C ALA A 71 -8.32 -12.43 14.74
N ALA A 72 -9.46 -11.76 14.79
CA ALA A 72 -9.50 -10.32 14.94
C ALA A 72 -10.63 -9.93 15.89
N ARG A 73 -10.35 -8.99 16.77
CA ARG A 73 -11.34 -8.41 17.70
C ARG A 73 -11.10 -6.92 17.83
N THR A 74 -12.18 -6.18 17.78
CA THR A 74 -12.19 -4.75 18.10
C THR A 74 -13.57 -4.39 18.66
N GLU A 75 -13.60 -3.38 19.52
CA GLU A 75 -14.84 -2.76 19.99
C GLU A 75 -15.30 -1.65 19.03
N LEU A 76 -14.51 -1.32 18.04
CA LEU A 76 -14.81 -0.31 17.04
C LEU A 76 -15.85 -0.84 16.03
N ARG A 77 -16.77 0.02 15.64
CA ARG A 77 -17.75 -0.31 14.62
C ARG A 77 -17.09 -0.26 13.23
N VAL A 78 -17.08 -1.38 12.53
CA VAL A 78 -16.59 -1.45 11.13
C VAL A 78 -17.74 -1.15 10.18
N ALA A 79 -17.51 -0.26 9.22
CA ALA A 79 -18.47 0.13 8.20
C ALA A 79 -17.78 0.27 6.83
N GLU A 80 -18.44 -0.20 5.78
CA GLU A 80 -18.05 0.04 4.40
C GLU A 80 -18.35 1.51 4.03
N VAL A 81 -17.44 2.12 3.29
CA VAL A 81 -17.60 3.49 2.77
C VAL A 81 -18.59 3.48 1.62
N ARG A 82 -19.72 4.17 1.79
CA ARG A 82 -20.83 4.20 0.79
C ARG A 82 -21.35 5.61 0.51
N SER A 83 -20.84 6.62 1.20
CA SER A 83 -21.25 8.01 0.96
C SER A 83 -20.02 8.91 0.75
N PRO A 84 -20.21 10.09 0.10
CA PRO A 84 -19.16 11.08 -0.05
C PRO A 84 -18.53 11.50 1.29
N GLU A 85 -19.33 11.71 2.33
CA GLU A 85 -18.87 12.11 3.66
C GLU A 85 -17.99 11.02 4.30
N GLN A 86 -18.34 9.75 4.07
CA GLN A 86 -17.53 8.62 4.52
C GLN A 86 -16.23 8.51 3.71
N ALA A 87 -16.24 8.82 2.42
CA ALA A 87 -15.05 8.85 1.58
C ALA A 87 -14.08 9.96 2.00
N GLU A 88 -14.58 11.13 2.36
CA GLU A 88 -13.78 12.21 2.95
C GLU A 88 -13.19 11.80 4.31
N ALA A 89 -13.99 11.16 5.17
CA ALA A 89 -13.50 10.64 6.45
C ALA A 89 -12.42 9.57 6.27
N PHE A 90 -12.59 8.68 5.30
CA PHE A 90 -11.60 7.69 4.89
C PHE A 90 -10.29 8.36 4.46
N ALA A 91 -10.38 9.37 3.60
CA ALA A 91 -9.22 10.10 3.10
C ALA A 91 -8.45 10.79 4.24
N ARG A 92 -9.14 11.46 5.16
CA ARG A 92 -8.52 12.08 6.34
C ARG A 92 -7.73 11.06 7.18
N VAL A 93 -8.32 9.90 7.46
CA VAL A 93 -7.64 8.84 8.22
C VAL A 93 -6.40 8.33 7.49
N VAL A 94 -6.50 8.10 6.17
CA VAL A 94 -5.38 7.63 5.34
C VAL A 94 -4.27 8.67 5.30
N CYS A 95 -4.59 9.92 4.98
CA CYS A 95 -3.60 11.00 4.87
C CYS A 95 -2.89 11.23 6.21
N ASN A 96 -3.64 11.31 7.32
CA ASN A 96 -3.04 11.43 8.65
C ASN A 96 -2.15 10.23 9.01
N GLY A 97 -2.63 9.01 8.79
CA GLY A 97 -1.91 7.79 9.16
C GLY A 97 -0.62 7.57 8.38
N TYR A 98 -0.55 8.07 7.15
CA TYR A 98 0.64 8.03 6.29
C TYR A 98 1.47 9.31 6.34
N GLY A 99 1.04 10.34 7.07
CA GLY A 99 1.72 11.64 7.10
C GLY A 99 1.71 12.35 5.75
N LEU A 100 0.65 12.17 4.97
CA LEU A 100 0.47 12.84 3.68
C LEU A 100 -0.09 14.26 3.89
N PRO A 101 0.24 15.20 2.99
CA PRO A 101 -0.38 16.52 2.99
C PRO A 101 -1.91 16.46 2.88
N GLU A 102 -2.62 17.31 3.62
CA GLU A 102 -4.07 17.44 3.57
C GLU A 102 -4.60 17.71 2.14
N ALA A 103 -3.83 18.45 1.34
CA ALA A 103 -4.14 18.72 -0.07
C ALA A 103 -4.35 17.45 -0.93
N LEU A 104 -3.96 16.26 -0.42
CA LEU A 104 -4.18 14.98 -1.10
C LEU A 104 -5.48 14.29 -0.67
N GLU A 105 -6.17 14.76 0.37
CA GLU A 105 -7.44 14.17 0.80
C GLU A 105 -8.49 14.10 -0.32
N PRO A 106 -8.69 15.13 -1.16
CA PRO A 106 -9.63 15.05 -2.27
C PRO A 106 -9.29 13.96 -3.30
N VAL A 107 -8.00 13.65 -3.47
CA VAL A 107 -7.54 12.58 -4.37
C VAL A 107 -7.82 11.21 -3.75
N VAL A 108 -7.49 11.04 -2.46
CA VAL A 108 -7.71 9.79 -1.73
C VAL A 108 -9.20 9.51 -1.55
N ALA A 109 -10.04 10.53 -1.37
CA ALA A 109 -11.49 10.40 -1.25
C ALA A 109 -12.15 9.80 -2.51
N ARG A 110 -11.48 9.87 -3.66
CA ARG A 110 -11.96 9.27 -4.92
C ARG A 110 -11.60 7.79 -5.06
N ALA A 111 -10.95 7.17 -4.08
CA ALA A 111 -10.62 5.75 -4.14
C ALA A 111 -11.83 4.84 -4.46
N PRO A 112 -13.04 5.03 -3.89
CA PRO A 112 -14.20 4.23 -4.25
C PRO A 112 -14.60 4.37 -5.73
N GLU A 113 -14.51 5.57 -6.30
CA GLU A 113 -14.77 5.82 -7.72
C GLU A 113 -13.76 5.12 -8.63
N ALA A 114 -12.54 4.93 -8.15
CA ALA A 114 -11.46 4.19 -8.82
C ALA A 114 -11.54 2.67 -8.62
N GLY A 115 -12.65 2.15 -8.08
CA GLY A 115 -12.89 0.72 -7.92
C GLY A 115 -12.40 0.11 -6.61
N TRP A 116 -11.93 0.92 -5.66
CA TRP A 116 -11.58 0.42 -4.34
C TRP A 116 -12.81 0.20 -3.47
N LEU A 117 -12.87 -0.93 -2.83
CA LEU A 117 -13.76 -1.17 -1.70
C LEU A 117 -13.08 -0.64 -0.45
N CYS A 118 -13.71 0.31 0.24
CA CYS A 118 -13.11 1.03 1.35
C CYS A 118 -13.90 0.82 2.64
N TRP A 119 -13.20 0.74 3.78
CA TRP A 119 -13.81 0.60 5.10
C TRP A 119 -13.25 1.61 6.08
N LEU A 120 -14.09 1.94 7.05
CA LEU A 120 -13.74 2.67 8.26
C LEU A 120 -13.99 1.79 9.48
N ALA A 121 -13.12 1.90 10.48
CA ALA A 121 -13.43 1.52 11.86
C ALA A 121 -13.65 2.81 12.65
N LEU A 122 -14.77 2.87 13.39
CA LEU A 122 -15.23 4.05 14.10
C LEU A 122 -15.25 3.79 15.60
N ASP A 123 -14.77 4.75 16.38
CA ASP A 123 -14.88 4.79 17.84
C ASP A 123 -16.03 5.75 18.18
N GLY A 124 -17.22 5.19 18.49
CA GLY A 124 -18.44 5.96 18.41
C GLY A 124 -18.68 6.44 16.98
N ASP A 125 -18.70 7.76 16.80
CA ASP A 125 -18.83 8.38 15.47
C ASP A 125 -17.49 8.90 14.92
N GLU A 126 -16.39 8.77 15.66
CA GLU A 126 -15.07 9.23 15.26
C GLU A 126 -14.37 8.20 14.36
N PRO A 127 -13.92 8.58 13.15
CA PRO A 127 -13.13 7.71 12.28
C PRO A 127 -11.76 7.41 12.90
N ALA A 128 -11.53 6.15 13.25
CA ALA A 128 -10.35 5.68 13.95
C ALA A 128 -9.32 4.98 13.06
N SER A 129 -9.79 4.24 12.07
CA SER A 129 -8.93 3.50 11.14
C SER A 129 -9.60 3.36 9.78
N ALA A 130 -8.79 3.24 8.74
CA ALA A 130 -9.22 3.08 7.36
C ALA A 130 -8.48 1.93 6.69
N ALA A 131 -9.10 1.30 5.70
CA ALA A 131 -8.47 0.27 4.88
C ALA A 131 -9.20 0.09 3.54
N GLY A 132 -8.45 -0.25 2.49
CA GLY A 132 -8.98 -0.49 1.15
C GLY A 132 -8.64 -1.87 0.60
N LEU A 133 -9.50 -2.38 -0.29
CA LEU A 133 -9.32 -3.57 -1.09
C LEU A 133 -9.56 -3.22 -2.55
N PHE A 134 -8.62 -3.56 -3.42
CA PHE A 134 -8.79 -3.51 -4.86
C PHE A 134 -8.75 -4.94 -5.41
N VAL A 135 -9.66 -5.28 -6.31
CA VAL A 135 -9.74 -6.64 -6.87
C VAL A 135 -9.47 -6.58 -8.36
N ALA A 136 -8.51 -7.37 -8.82
CA ALA A 136 -8.20 -7.56 -10.22
C ALA A 136 -7.66 -8.99 -10.45
N ASP A 137 -8.00 -9.59 -11.57
CA ASP A 137 -7.45 -10.87 -12.05
C ASP A 137 -7.46 -12.00 -10.99
N GLY A 138 -8.53 -12.10 -10.19
CA GLY A 138 -8.67 -13.12 -9.15
C GLY A 138 -7.80 -12.88 -7.91
N ALA A 139 -7.16 -11.73 -7.80
CA ALA A 139 -6.36 -11.33 -6.66
C ALA A 139 -6.93 -10.07 -5.97
N GLY A 140 -6.81 -10.01 -4.64
CA GLY A 140 -7.16 -8.85 -3.85
C GLY A 140 -5.91 -8.09 -3.38
N TYR A 141 -5.75 -6.81 -3.75
CA TYR A 141 -4.70 -5.94 -3.23
C TYR A 141 -5.22 -5.15 -2.02
N LEU A 142 -4.58 -5.31 -0.86
CA LEU A 142 -4.96 -4.68 0.39
C LEU A 142 -4.13 -3.42 0.62
N GLY A 143 -4.70 -2.26 0.30
CA GLY A 143 -4.07 -0.94 0.44
C GLY A 143 -4.72 -0.05 1.49
N PHE A 144 -4.26 1.20 1.58
CA PHE A 144 -4.82 2.28 2.41
C PHE A 144 -4.97 1.96 3.91
N ALA A 145 -4.19 1.02 4.45
CA ALA A 145 -4.32 0.60 5.85
C ALA A 145 -3.67 1.61 6.80
N ALA A 146 -4.49 2.42 7.46
CA ALA A 146 -4.06 3.47 8.38
C ALA A 146 -4.87 3.47 9.67
N THR A 147 -4.26 3.86 10.79
CA THR A 147 -4.93 4.04 12.08
C THR A 147 -4.45 5.33 12.72
N MET A 148 -5.41 6.15 13.13
CA MET A 148 -5.15 7.39 13.85
C MET A 148 -4.35 7.10 15.13
N PRO A 149 -3.33 7.91 15.47
CA PRO A 149 -2.42 7.63 16.59
C PRO A 149 -3.14 7.34 17.91
N GLN A 150 -4.19 8.11 18.24
CA GLN A 150 -4.96 7.99 19.47
C GLN A 150 -5.85 6.72 19.54
N HIS A 151 -6.07 6.05 18.41
CA HIS A 151 -6.87 4.81 18.33
C HIS A 151 -6.04 3.55 18.12
N ARG A 152 -4.71 3.66 18.17
CA ARG A 152 -3.83 2.49 18.07
C ARG A 152 -4.00 1.54 19.25
N GLY A 153 -3.75 0.25 19.04
CA GLY A 153 -3.88 -0.78 20.08
C GLY A 153 -5.32 -1.30 20.29
N LYS A 154 -6.34 -0.73 19.64
CA LYS A 154 -7.74 -1.16 19.75
C LYS A 154 -8.16 -2.28 18.78
N GLY A 155 -7.22 -2.95 18.12
CA GLY A 155 -7.50 -4.09 17.21
C GLY A 155 -8.09 -3.71 15.84
N ALA A 156 -8.26 -2.42 15.55
CA ALA A 156 -8.87 -1.95 14.29
C ALA A 156 -8.20 -2.54 13.03
N GLN A 157 -6.87 -2.50 12.96
CA GLN A 157 -6.13 -3.00 11.80
C GLN A 157 -6.33 -4.49 11.53
N SER A 158 -6.28 -5.31 12.59
CA SER A 158 -6.49 -6.76 12.45
C SER A 158 -7.91 -7.07 11.98
N THR A 159 -8.91 -6.35 12.50
CA THR A 159 -10.31 -6.53 12.10
C THR A 159 -10.54 -6.06 10.66
N LEU A 160 -10.03 -4.91 10.27
CA LEU A 160 -10.11 -4.44 8.89
C LEU A 160 -9.34 -5.34 7.92
N LEU A 161 -8.26 -5.98 8.36
CA LEU A 161 -7.53 -6.95 7.56
C LEU A 161 -8.37 -8.21 7.32
N ALA A 162 -8.96 -8.78 8.39
CA ALA A 162 -9.85 -9.94 8.28
C ALA A 162 -11.07 -9.66 7.39
N GLU A 163 -11.68 -8.47 7.53
CA GLU A 163 -12.82 -8.03 6.73
C GLU A 163 -12.49 -7.97 5.23
N ARG A 164 -11.33 -7.41 4.88
CA ARG A 164 -10.88 -7.33 3.48
C ARG A 164 -10.57 -8.70 2.89
N ILE A 165 -9.96 -9.61 3.67
CA ILE A 165 -9.71 -11.00 3.23
C ILE A 165 -11.04 -11.72 2.99
N ARG A 166 -11.99 -11.60 3.93
CA ARG A 166 -13.34 -12.17 3.79
C ARG A 166 -14.03 -11.67 2.51
N ARG A 167 -13.97 -10.36 2.28
CA ARG A 167 -14.58 -9.73 1.11
C ARG A 167 -13.90 -10.14 -0.20
N ALA A 168 -12.58 -10.29 -0.21
CA ALA A 168 -11.85 -10.81 -1.37
C ALA A 168 -12.30 -12.24 -1.71
N ALA A 169 -12.45 -13.11 -0.71
CA ALA A 169 -12.97 -14.47 -0.90
C ALA A 169 -14.38 -14.47 -1.48
N GLU A 170 -15.29 -13.63 -0.98
CA GLU A 170 -16.66 -13.49 -1.50
C GLU A 170 -16.69 -13.00 -2.96
N LEU A 171 -15.68 -12.25 -3.38
CA LEU A 171 -15.52 -11.77 -4.76
C LEU A 171 -14.77 -12.74 -5.66
N GLY A 172 -14.46 -13.95 -5.16
CA GLY A 172 -13.83 -15.00 -5.93
C GLY A 172 -12.33 -14.87 -6.09
N CYS A 173 -11.66 -14.09 -5.23
CA CYS A 173 -10.20 -14.08 -5.19
C CYS A 173 -9.67 -15.36 -4.56
N ASP A 174 -8.55 -15.88 -5.08
CA ASP A 174 -7.82 -17.01 -4.50
C ASP A 174 -6.72 -16.53 -3.54
N VAL A 175 -6.23 -15.32 -3.75
CA VAL A 175 -5.08 -14.74 -3.06
C VAL A 175 -5.32 -13.28 -2.71
N VAL A 176 -4.74 -12.84 -1.60
CA VAL A 176 -4.62 -11.43 -1.25
C VAL A 176 -3.15 -11.03 -1.08
N ILE A 177 -2.85 -9.82 -1.50
CA ILE A 177 -1.51 -9.24 -1.52
C ILE A 177 -1.54 -7.93 -0.74
N THR A 178 -0.49 -7.65 0.02
CA THR A 178 -0.29 -6.37 0.68
C THR A 178 1.19 -6.02 0.72
N GLU A 179 1.48 -4.75 0.94
CA GLU A 179 2.85 -4.26 1.02
C GLU A 179 3.06 -3.41 2.26
N THR A 180 4.27 -3.42 2.78
CA THR A 180 4.76 -2.44 3.76
C THR A 180 6.26 -2.27 3.59
N GLY A 181 6.83 -1.26 4.22
CA GLY A 181 8.28 -1.07 4.20
C GLY A 181 9.01 -2.31 4.73
N GLU A 182 10.13 -2.63 4.13
CA GLU A 182 11.01 -3.72 4.58
C GLU A 182 11.43 -3.55 6.05
N LEU A 183 11.79 -4.65 6.70
CA LEU A 183 12.33 -4.58 8.07
C LEU A 183 13.68 -3.85 8.09
N ARG A 184 13.79 -2.94 9.05
CA ARG A 184 15.03 -2.27 9.38
C ARG A 184 15.22 -2.28 10.88
N ASP A 185 16.44 -2.46 11.33
CA ASP A 185 16.78 -2.53 12.75
C ASP A 185 16.48 -1.23 13.52
N ASP A 186 16.51 -0.10 12.80
CA ASP A 186 16.30 1.25 13.34
C ASP A 186 14.82 1.71 13.33
N LEU A 187 13.90 0.94 12.72
CA LEU A 187 12.49 1.32 12.59
C LEU A 187 11.53 0.27 13.14
N PRO A 188 10.65 0.63 14.09
CA PRO A 188 9.61 -0.30 14.56
C PRO A 188 8.60 -0.54 13.43
N SER A 189 8.44 -1.80 13.04
CA SER A 189 7.47 -2.18 12.02
C SER A 189 6.29 -2.95 12.60
N ASN A 190 5.34 -2.22 13.17
CA ASN A 190 4.10 -2.81 13.68
C ASN A 190 3.25 -3.40 12.55
N SER A 191 3.19 -2.72 11.39
CA SER A 191 2.47 -3.19 10.20
C SER A 191 3.03 -4.53 9.73
N TYR A 192 4.34 -4.64 9.58
CA TYR A 192 5.04 -5.85 9.16
C TYR A 192 4.69 -7.05 10.06
N ARG A 193 4.84 -6.87 11.38
CA ARG A 193 4.53 -7.92 12.36
C ARG A 193 3.05 -8.31 12.36
N ASN A 194 2.15 -7.34 12.16
CA ASN A 194 0.70 -7.62 12.09
C ASN A 194 0.36 -8.42 10.84
N ILE A 195 0.98 -8.11 9.69
CA ILE A 195 0.80 -8.85 8.44
C ILE A 195 1.24 -10.30 8.64
N LEU A 196 2.45 -10.55 9.17
CA LEU A 196 2.94 -11.92 9.45
C LEU A 196 2.03 -12.69 10.41
N ARG A 197 1.60 -12.05 11.53
CA ARG A 197 0.68 -12.69 12.49
C ARG A 197 -0.68 -13.04 11.88
N SER A 198 -1.04 -12.37 10.79
CA SER A 198 -2.27 -12.64 10.06
C SER A 198 -2.10 -13.72 8.99
N GLY A 199 -0.99 -14.47 9.01
CA GLY A 199 -0.74 -15.62 8.14
C GLY A 199 -0.29 -15.27 6.73
N PHE A 200 0.22 -14.05 6.53
CA PHE A 200 0.88 -13.69 5.27
C PHE A 200 2.30 -14.22 5.23
N GLU A 201 2.74 -14.57 4.04
CA GLU A 201 4.11 -14.96 3.71
C GLU A 201 4.82 -13.83 2.98
N GLU A 202 6.09 -13.64 3.27
CA GLU A 202 6.97 -12.74 2.53
C GLU A 202 7.20 -13.29 1.12
N VAL A 203 7.10 -12.43 0.12
CA VAL A 203 7.33 -12.83 -1.27
C VAL A 203 8.64 -12.26 -1.79
N ALA A 204 8.76 -10.95 -1.78
CA ALA A 204 9.91 -10.27 -2.35
C ALA A 204 10.00 -8.81 -1.89
N VAL A 205 11.21 -8.26 -1.90
CA VAL A 205 11.44 -6.83 -1.69
C VAL A 205 11.52 -6.14 -3.05
N THR A 206 10.66 -5.15 -3.25
CA THR A 206 10.80 -4.19 -4.35
C THR A 206 11.80 -3.12 -3.94
N ALA A 207 12.91 -3.00 -4.68
CA ALA A 207 13.88 -1.95 -4.44
C ALA A 207 13.34 -0.61 -4.93
N ASN A 208 13.45 0.44 -4.11
CA ASN A 208 13.11 1.80 -4.52
C ASN A 208 14.38 2.61 -4.73
N TRP A 209 14.43 3.33 -5.83
CA TRP A 209 15.51 4.26 -6.17
C TRP A 209 14.98 5.67 -6.06
N LEU A 210 15.60 6.46 -5.18
CA LEU A 210 15.19 7.83 -4.87
C LEU A 210 15.84 8.80 -5.86
N GLY A 211 15.03 9.52 -6.61
CA GLY A 211 15.43 10.68 -7.40
C GLY A 211 15.06 11.97 -6.68
N ARG A 212 16.01 12.90 -6.68
CA ARG A 212 15.82 14.27 -6.18
C ARG A 212 16.14 15.23 -7.31
N SER A 213 15.26 16.15 -7.59
CA SER A 213 15.46 17.25 -8.54
C SER A 213 15.61 18.57 -7.78
#